data_7a799f0272aff1897694b117a4d61805
#
_entry.id   7a799f0272aff1897694b117a4d61805
#
_cell.length_a   1.000
_cell.length_b   1.000
_cell.length_c   1.000
_cell.angle_alpha   90.00
_cell.angle_beta   90.00
_cell.angle_gamma   90.00
#
_symmetry.space_group_name_H-M   'P 1'
#
loop_
_entity.id
_entity.type
_entity.pdbx_description
1 polymer ?
#
loop_
_entity_poly.entity_id
_entity_poly.type
_entity_poly.pdbx_seq_one_letter_code
_entity_poly.pdbx_strand_id
1 'polypeptide(L)'
;MSDIKTNKETHTQVSTDADNLTTTPINKTQCAIGQRLYFLPHYLGRAHAVFQNCLFYLAKQFLEPYDGGYWEFYHLSNGGFVMALDDDNTITVNSPNGSSATVDAETASIVVSLMTLSDLSFNLQTDSDELHKVVTSFHALREFALEHTNSNTILKLVD
;
A
#
# COMPACT_ATOMS: atom_id res chain seq x y z
N MET A 1 46.47 32.85 -54.70
CA MET A 1 45.77 31.59 -55.06
C MET A 1 45.87 30.70 -53.85
N SER A 2 44.89 30.73 -53.02
CA SER A 2 44.86 29.88 -51.80
C SER A 2 43.43 29.59 -51.50
N ASP A 3 43.01 28.33 -51.71
CA ASP A 3 41.69 27.80 -51.42
C ASP A 3 41.58 27.53 -49.94
N ILE A 4 40.67 28.28 -49.30
CA ILE A 4 40.27 28.05 -47.92
C ILE A 4 39.10 27.05 -47.93
N LYS A 5 39.33 25.81 -47.49
CA LYS A 5 38.28 24.83 -47.24
C LYS A 5 37.62 25.12 -45.91
N THR A 6 36.38 25.50 -45.95
CA THR A 6 35.51 25.68 -44.81
C THR A 6 35.10 24.32 -44.29
N ASN A 7 35.51 23.98 -43.07
CA ASN A 7 35.10 22.78 -42.36
C ASN A 7 33.73 23.02 -41.71
N LYS A 8 32.72 22.26 -42.14
CA LYS A 8 31.36 22.31 -41.63
C LYS A 8 31.28 21.35 -40.45
N GLU A 9 31.30 21.90 -39.25
CA GLU A 9 31.06 21.11 -38.05
C GLU A 9 29.59 20.68 -38.00
N THR A 10 29.37 19.38 -38.05
CA THR A 10 28.06 18.76 -37.86
C THR A 10 27.79 18.68 -36.38
N HIS A 11 26.90 19.53 -35.87
CA HIS A 11 26.36 19.43 -34.53
C HIS A 11 25.39 18.22 -34.48
N THR A 12 25.84 17.13 -33.85
CA THR A 12 24.99 16.00 -33.49
C THR A 12 24.20 16.45 -32.27
N GLN A 13 22.92 16.74 -32.45
CA GLN A 13 21.99 16.87 -31.34
C GLN A 13 21.74 15.47 -30.75
N VAL A 14 22.20 15.27 -29.54
CA VAL A 14 21.79 14.13 -28.72
C VAL A 14 20.39 14.46 -28.22
N SER A 15 19.37 13.83 -28.82
CA SER A 15 18.03 13.82 -28.26
C SER A 15 18.06 12.95 -27.01
N THR A 16 18.00 13.60 -25.86
CA THR A 16 17.66 12.92 -24.60
C THR A 16 16.18 12.57 -24.66
N ASP A 17 15.86 11.39 -25.12
CA ASP A 17 14.57 10.76 -24.88
C ASP A 17 14.50 10.49 -23.37
N ALA A 18 13.88 11.43 -22.64
CA ALA A 18 13.44 11.17 -21.30
C ALA A 18 12.36 10.09 -21.42
N ASP A 19 12.69 8.85 -21.07
CA ASP A 19 11.76 7.76 -20.92
C ASP A 19 10.68 8.21 -19.94
N ASN A 20 9.54 8.61 -20.49
CA ASN A 20 8.32 8.86 -19.75
C ASN A 20 7.76 7.48 -19.36
N LEU A 21 8.32 6.90 -18.29
CA LEU A 21 7.76 5.73 -17.63
C LEU A 21 6.38 6.12 -17.09
N THR A 22 5.37 5.99 -17.93
CA THR A 22 3.97 6.03 -17.49
C THR A 22 3.73 4.79 -16.64
N THR A 23 3.92 4.92 -15.33
CA THR A 23 3.54 3.88 -14.37
C THR A 23 2.03 3.71 -14.45
N THR A 24 1.58 2.50 -14.79
CA THR A 24 0.15 2.17 -14.79
C THR A 24 -0.37 2.26 -13.36
N PRO A 25 -1.47 3.01 -13.09
CA PRO A 25 -2.03 3.12 -11.75
C PRO A 25 -2.38 1.76 -11.15
N ILE A 26 -2.18 1.61 -9.85
CA ILE A 26 -2.54 0.40 -9.13
C ILE A 26 -4.06 0.38 -8.95
N ASN A 27 -4.71 -0.63 -9.53
CA ASN A 27 -6.15 -0.83 -9.45
C ASN A 27 -6.49 -1.84 -8.36
N LYS A 28 -7.66 -1.65 -7.71
CA LYS A 28 -8.22 -2.62 -6.77
C LYS A 28 -9.43 -3.34 -7.39
N THR A 29 -9.52 -4.65 -7.16
CA THR A 29 -10.62 -5.50 -7.60
C THR A 29 -11.18 -6.26 -6.39
N GLN A 30 -12.49 -6.15 -6.17
CA GLN A 30 -13.14 -6.79 -5.03
C GLN A 30 -13.05 -8.32 -5.13
N CYS A 31 -12.74 -8.96 -4.02
CA CYS A 31 -12.73 -10.42 -3.90
C CYS A 31 -14.16 -10.97 -3.94
N ALA A 32 -14.41 -11.98 -4.76
CA ALA A 32 -15.69 -12.66 -4.79
C ALA A 32 -15.99 -13.34 -3.44
N ILE A 33 -17.25 -13.31 -3.01
CA ILE A 33 -17.69 -13.86 -1.71
C ILE A 33 -17.23 -15.31 -1.53
N GLY A 34 -17.35 -16.14 -2.55
CA GLY A 34 -16.94 -17.54 -2.50
C GLY A 34 -15.43 -17.79 -2.36
N GLN A 35 -14.61 -16.76 -2.57
CA GLN A 35 -13.14 -16.85 -2.49
C GLN A 35 -12.57 -16.24 -1.21
N ARG A 36 -13.40 -15.61 -0.38
CA ARG A 36 -12.94 -14.88 0.82
C ARG A 36 -12.16 -15.74 1.81
N LEU A 37 -12.51 -17.03 1.98
CA LEU A 37 -11.80 -17.94 2.87
C LEU A 37 -10.34 -18.19 2.46
N TYR A 38 -10.05 -18.10 1.18
CA TYR A 38 -8.71 -18.34 0.63
C TYR A 38 -7.91 -17.06 0.43
N PHE A 39 -8.53 -15.90 0.62
CA PHE A 39 -7.94 -14.60 0.32
C PHE A 39 -6.70 -14.32 1.17
N LEU A 40 -6.84 -14.21 2.48
CA LEU A 40 -5.71 -13.94 3.37
C LEU A 40 -4.67 -15.07 3.39
N PRO A 41 -5.04 -16.37 3.39
CA PRO A 41 -4.07 -17.45 3.22
C PRO A 41 -3.23 -17.36 1.95
N HIS A 42 -3.80 -16.88 0.84
CA HIS A 42 -3.08 -16.67 -0.41
C HIS A 42 -1.95 -15.65 -0.25
N TYR A 43 -2.23 -14.51 0.38
CA TYR A 43 -1.25 -13.42 0.54
C TYR A 43 -0.27 -13.63 1.69
N LEU A 44 -0.71 -14.24 2.79
CA LEU A 44 0.03 -14.25 4.06
C LEU A 44 0.40 -15.66 4.55
N GLY A 45 -0.02 -16.71 3.83
CA GLY A 45 0.24 -18.08 4.27
C GLY A 45 -0.32 -18.33 5.67
N ARG A 46 0.48 -18.96 6.53
CA ARG A 46 0.09 -19.30 7.92
C ARG A 46 -0.08 -18.06 8.81
N ALA A 47 0.51 -16.93 8.44
CA ALA A 47 0.39 -15.67 9.19
C ALA A 47 -0.99 -15.01 9.08
N HIS A 48 -1.87 -15.49 8.19
CA HIS A 48 -3.17 -14.87 7.91
C HIS A 48 -4.06 -14.69 9.16
N ALA A 49 -4.12 -15.68 10.03
CA ALA A 49 -4.97 -15.62 11.24
C ALA A 49 -4.42 -14.62 12.26
N VAL A 50 -3.09 -14.58 12.43
CA VAL A 50 -2.43 -13.60 13.31
C VAL A 50 -2.61 -12.19 12.75
N PHE A 51 -2.43 -12.00 11.45
CA PHE A 51 -2.69 -10.72 10.79
C PHE A 51 -4.11 -10.22 11.05
N GLN A 52 -5.12 -11.05 10.83
CA GLN A 52 -6.51 -10.67 11.01
C GLN A 52 -6.82 -10.26 12.46
N ASN A 53 -6.34 -11.03 13.42
CA ASN A 53 -6.53 -10.72 14.83
C ASN A 53 -5.82 -9.41 15.23
N CYS A 54 -4.59 -9.20 14.78
CA CYS A 54 -3.85 -7.97 15.02
C CYS A 54 -4.52 -6.78 14.34
N LEU A 55 -5.02 -6.92 13.10
CA LEU A 55 -5.73 -5.87 12.39
C LEU A 55 -6.94 -5.38 13.18
N PHE A 56 -7.78 -6.29 13.65
CA PHE A 56 -8.98 -5.93 14.42
C PHE A 56 -8.63 -5.33 15.79
N TYR A 57 -7.57 -5.83 16.41
CA TYR A 57 -7.07 -5.25 17.67
C TYR A 57 -6.58 -3.81 17.46
N LEU A 58 -5.74 -3.55 16.44
CA LEU A 58 -5.23 -2.21 16.15
C LEU A 58 -6.35 -1.27 15.68
N ALA A 59 -7.31 -1.77 14.90
CA ALA A 59 -8.49 -0.99 14.53
C ALA A 59 -9.23 -0.51 15.76
N LYS A 60 -9.45 -1.38 16.74
CA LYS A 60 -10.13 -1.01 18.00
C LYS A 60 -9.32 -0.02 18.85
N GLN A 61 -8.00 -0.06 18.78
CA GLN A 61 -7.12 0.84 19.55
C GLN A 61 -7.02 2.23 18.92
N PHE A 62 -7.02 2.33 17.59
CA PHE A 62 -6.62 3.55 16.89
C PHE A 62 -7.72 4.20 16.06
N LEU A 63 -8.85 3.52 15.81
CA LEU A 63 -9.94 4.07 15.01
C LEU A 63 -11.12 4.48 15.90
N GLU A 64 -11.64 5.70 15.72
CA GLU A 64 -12.79 6.24 16.43
C GLU A 64 -13.82 6.86 15.48
N PRO A 65 -15.10 6.47 15.58
CA PRO A 65 -15.61 5.34 16.35
C PRO A 65 -15.37 4.03 15.63
N TYR A 66 -14.92 2.99 16.30
CA TYR A 66 -14.83 1.65 15.76
C TYR A 66 -15.21 0.62 16.84
N ASP A 67 -16.26 -0.13 16.61
CA ASP A 67 -16.72 -1.23 17.46
C ASP A 67 -17.06 -2.48 16.64
N GLY A 68 -16.19 -2.79 15.67
CA GLY A 68 -16.41 -3.84 14.69
C GLY A 68 -16.98 -3.26 13.38
N GLY A 69 -17.25 -4.13 12.43
CA GLY A 69 -17.77 -3.77 11.12
C GLY A 69 -17.52 -4.84 10.09
N TYR A 70 -18.05 -4.63 8.92
CA TYR A 70 -17.83 -5.50 7.78
C TYR A 70 -16.60 -5.01 6.99
N TRP A 71 -15.70 -5.92 6.66
CA TRP A 71 -14.48 -5.62 5.91
C TRP A 71 -14.57 -6.24 4.51
N GLU A 72 -14.44 -5.42 3.49
CA GLU A 72 -14.31 -5.86 2.11
C GLU A 72 -12.86 -6.18 1.77
N PHE A 73 -12.67 -7.16 0.91
CA PHE A 73 -11.36 -7.63 0.49
C PHE A 73 -11.12 -7.28 -0.97
N TYR A 74 -9.98 -6.66 -1.26
CA TYR A 74 -9.60 -6.25 -2.61
C TYR A 74 -8.22 -6.76 -2.99
N HIS A 75 -8.13 -7.34 -4.17
CA HIS A 75 -6.85 -7.61 -4.83
C HIS A 75 -6.30 -6.31 -5.43
N LEU A 76 -5.02 -6.07 -5.29
CA LEU A 76 -4.33 -4.97 -5.95
C LEU A 76 -3.59 -5.47 -7.19
N SER A 77 -3.58 -4.68 -8.27
CA SER A 77 -2.96 -5.06 -9.54
C SER A 77 -1.43 -5.22 -9.47
N ASN A 78 -0.80 -4.71 -8.41
CA ASN A 78 0.63 -4.91 -8.13
C ASN A 78 0.95 -6.18 -7.34
N GLY A 79 -0.04 -7.08 -7.16
CA GLY A 79 0.13 -8.33 -6.42
C GLY A 79 -0.10 -8.22 -4.92
N GLY A 80 -0.48 -7.06 -4.42
CA GLY A 80 -0.86 -6.84 -3.02
C GLY A 80 -2.36 -7.03 -2.77
N PHE A 81 -2.76 -6.64 -1.57
CA PHE A 81 -4.16 -6.64 -1.14
C PHE A 81 -4.45 -5.48 -0.21
N VAL A 82 -5.73 -5.16 -0.07
CA VAL A 82 -6.24 -4.28 0.98
C VAL A 82 -7.53 -4.87 1.54
N MET A 83 -7.67 -4.80 2.87
CA MET A 83 -8.94 -4.97 3.56
C MET A 83 -9.47 -3.57 3.89
N ALA A 84 -10.65 -3.24 3.42
CA ALA A 84 -11.28 -1.95 3.67
C ALA A 84 -12.56 -2.12 4.47
N LEU A 85 -12.69 -1.35 5.55
CA LEU A 85 -13.93 -1.29 6.32
C LEU A 85 -15.04 -0.70 5.45
N ASP A 86 -16.15 -1.40 5.36
CA ASP A 86 -17.35 -0.96 4.63
C ASP A 86 -18.17 -0.03 5.53
N ASP A 87 -17.80 1.25 5.54
CA ASP A 87 -18.44 2.31 6.31
C ASP A 87 -18.39 3.62 5.51
N ASP A 88 -19.54 4.28 5.42
CA ASP A 88 -19.68 5.58 4.74
C ASP A 88 -19.33 6.77 5.65
N ASN A 89 -19.13 6.53 6.96
CA ASN A 89 -18.79 7.58 7.90
C ASN A 89 -17.29 7.88 7.89
N THR A 90 -16.94 9.07 8.35
CA THR A 90 -15.55 9.41 8.62
C THR A 90 -15.07 8.77 9.93
N ILE A 91 -13.80 8.42 9.94
CA ILE A 91 -13.14 7.77 11.07
C ILE A 91 -11.95 8.62 11.49
N THR A 92 -11.82 8.87 12.78
CA THR A 92 -10.61 9.50 13.33
C THR A 92 -9.58 8.43 13.64
N VAL A 93 -8.41 8.54 13.02
CA VAL A 93 -7.26 7.70 13.30
C VAL A 93 -6.37 8.40 14.32
N ASN A 94 -6.16 7.78 15.47
CA ASN A 94 -5.23 8.22 16.52
C ASN A 94 -3.99 7.33 16.48
N SER A 95 -2.95 7.77 15.79
CA SER A 95 -1.75 6.97 15.57
C SER A 95 -0.84 6.92 16.82
N PRO A 96 -0.12 5.80 17.05
CA PRO A 96 0.82 5.67 18.14
C PRO A 96 2.00 6.66 18.06
N ASN A 97 2.30 7.23 16.89
CA ASN A 97 3.30 8.29 16.73
C ASN A 97 2.84 9.68 17.23
N GLY A 98 1.62 9.77 17.75
CA GLY A 98 1.02 11.02 18.25
C GLY A 98 0.29 11.84 17.17
N SER A 99 0.27 11.39 15.92
CA SER A 99 -0.50 12.02 14.86
C SER A 99 -1.97 11.61 14.91
N SER A 100 -2.87 12.51 14.54
CA SER A 100 -4.30 12.22 14.43
C SER A 100 -4.88 12.87 13.17
N ALA A 101 -5.84 12.21 12.53
CA ALA A 101 -6.60 12.76 11.41
C ALA A 101 -7.95 12.08 11.28
N THR A 102 -8.96 12.83 10.81
CA THR A 102 -10.26 12.29 10.45
C THR A 102 -10.32 12.08 8.94
N VAL A 103 -10.55 10.85 8.53
CA VAL A 103 -10.47 10.38 7.14
C VAL A 103 -11.65 9.46 6.80
N ASP A 104 -11.77 9.08 5.53
CA ASP A 104 -12.71 8.03 5.11
C ASP A 104 -12.27 6.64 5.61
N ALA A 105 -13.20 5.69 5.58
CA ALA A 105 -12.98 4.34 6.09
C ALA A 105 -11.89 3.58 5.31
N GLU A 106 -11.74 3.80 4.00
CA GLU A 106 -10.68 3.18 3.20
C GLU A 106 -9.31 3.68 3.64
N THR A 107 -9.14 4.99 3.78
CA THR A 107 -7.89 5.60 4.25
C THR A 107 -7.50 5.07 5.63
N ALA A 108 -8.46 5.03 6.57
CA ALA A 108 -8.24 4.47 7.91
C ALA A 108 -7.83 2.99 7.86
N SER A 109 -8.45 2.23 6.97
CA SER A 109 -8.16 0.79 6.78
C SER A 109 -6.76 0.55 6.21
N ILE A 110 -6.32 1.38 5.26
CA ILE A 110 -4.95 1.32 4.72
C ILE A 110 -3.93 1.58 5.84
N VAL A 111 -4.16 2.62 6.66
CA VAL A 111 -3.27 2.97 7.77
C VAL A 111 -3.13 1.80 8.75
N VAL A 112 -4.23 1.26 9.24
CA VAL A 112 -4.18 0.17 10.23
C VAL A 112 -3.64 -1.13 9.63
N SER A 113 -3.86 -1.38 8.34
CA SER A 113 -3.28 -2.54 7.64
C SER A 113 -1.77 -2.42 7.49
N LEU A 114 -1.25 -1.25 7.14
CA LEU A 114 0.19 -0.98 7.08
C LEU A 114 0.86 -1.16 8.44
N MET A 115 0.25 -0.62 9.51
CA MET A 115 0.73 -0.83 10.88
C MET A 115 0.77 -2.31 11.25
N THR A 116 -0.30 -3.05 10.93
CA THR A 116 -0.40 -4.49 11.22
C THR A 116 0.67 -5.30 10.49
N LEU A 117 0.87 -5.04 9.19
CA LEU A 117 1.89 -5.74 8.41
C LEU A 117 3.31 -5.41 8.90
N SER A 118 3.55 -4.15 9.27
CA SER A 118 4.81 -3.73 9.86
C SER A 118 5.07 -4.46 11.19
N ASP A 119 4.14 -4.39 12.14
CA ASP A 119 4.26 -5.09 13.43
C ASP A 119 4.52 -6.59 13.26
N LEU A 120 3.75 -7.21 12.35
CA LEU A 120 3.88 -8.64 12.10
C LEU A 120 5.25 -9.01 11.53
N SER A 121 5.83 -8.15 10.69
CA SER A 121 7.16 -8.39 10.12
C SER A 121 8.27 -8.46 11.17
N PHE A 122 8.15 -7.75 12.28
CA PHE A 122 9.13 -7.79 13.38
C PHE A 122 8.96 -9.01 14.29
N ASN A 123 7.79 -9.65 14.27
CA ASN A 123 7.46 -10.75 15.19
C ASN A 123 7.56 -12.14 14.52
N LEU A 124 7.77 -12.19 13.21
CA LEU A 124 7.95 -13.45 12.48
C LEU A 124 9.40 -13.90 12.47
N GLN A 125 9.58 -15.24 12.36
CA GLN A 125 10.90 -15.83 12.28
C GLN A 125 11.65 -15.32 11.04
N THR A 126 12.90 -14.92 11.24
CA THR A 126 13.80 -14.50 10.15
C THR A 126 13.90 -15.59 9.08
N ASP A 127 13.87 -15.16 7.81
CA ASP A 127 13.95 -16.03 6.63
C ASP A 127 12.81 -17.05 6.47
N SER A 128 11.67 -16.82 7.15
CA SER A 128 10.49 -17.64 6.92
C SER A 128 9.71 -17.23 5.66
N ASP A 129 8.98 -18.18 5.06
CA ASP A 129 8.09 -17.89 3.92
C ASP A 129 7.00 -16.88 4.32
N GLU A 130 6.52 -16.97 5.56
CA GLU A 130 5.53 -16.05 6.11
C GLU A 130 6.07 -14.62 6.21
N LEU A 131 7.30 -14.44 6.66
CA LEU A 131 7.95 -13.13 6.71
C LEU A 131 8.07 -12.54 5.31
N HIS A 132 8.52 -13.34 4.34
CA HIS A 132 8.63 -12.88 2.95
C HIS A 132 7.26 -12.42 2.40
N LYS A 133 6.21 -13.18 2.64
CA LYS A 133 4.84 -12.84 2.22
C LYS A 133 4.32 -11.56 2.90
N VAL A 134 4.56 -11.40 4.19
CA VAL A 134 4.15 -10.20 4.95
C VAL A 134 4.89 -8.96 4.44
N VAL A 135 6.20 -9.04 4.24
CA VAL A 135 7.01 -7.92 3.72
C VAL A 135 6.60 -7.56 2.30
N THR A 136 6.37 -8.54 1.43
CA THR A 136 5.87 -8.31 0.06
C THR A 136 4.51 -7.62 0.07
N SER A 137 3.60 -8.07 0.93
CA SER A 137 2.27 -7.46 1.10
C SER A 137 2.35 -6.04 1.64
N PHE A 138 3.25 -5.77 2.59
CA PHE A 138 3.51 -4.42 3.10
C PHE A 138 3.95 -3.47 2.00
N HIS A 139 4.95 -3.86 1.21
CA HIS A 139 5.44 -3.00 0.13
C HIS A 139 4.39 -2.76 -0.95
N ALA A 140 3.64 -3.78 -1.36
CA ALA A 140 2.58 -3.63 -2.34
C ALA A 140 1.45 -2.70 -1.86
N LEU A 141 1.04 -2.82 -0.60
CA LEU A 141 0.05 -1.92 0.01
C LEU A 141 0.59 -0.50 0.16
N ARG A 142 1.88 -0.34 0.51
CA ARG A 142 2.52 0.97 0.62
C ARG A 142 2.60 1.67 -0.74
N GLU A 143 2.90 0.96 -1.82
CA GLU A 143 2.85 1.51 -3.18
C GLU A 143 1.44 2.01 -3.53
N PHE A 144 0.41 1.24 -3.25
CA PHE A 144 -0.99 1.66 -3.42
C PHE A 144 -1.32 2.90 -2.59
N ALA A 145 -0.86 2.96 -1.34
CA ALA A 145 -1.05 4.11 -0.47
C ALA A 145 -0.37 5.38 -1.00
N LEU A 146 0.78 5.27 -1.68
CA LEU A 146 1.47 6.40 -2.30
C LEU A 146 0.71 7.01 -3.48
N GLU A 147 -0.08 6.20 -4.19
CA GLU A 147 -0.95 6.66 -5.29
C GLU A 147 -2.33 7.16 -4.79
N HIS A 148 -2.66 6.92 -3.53
CA HIS A 148 -3.96 7.27 -2.96
C HIS A 148 -4.12 8.80 -2.83
N THR A 149 -5.36 9.30 -2.97
CA THR A 149 -5.67 10.74 -2.83
C THR A 149 -5.27 11.30 -1.47
N ASN A 150 -5.32 10.49 -0.41
CA ASN A 150 -4.94 10.84 0.95
C ASN A 150 -3.51 10.36 1.32
N SER A 151 -2.63 10.15 0.34
CA SER A 151 -1.27 9.60 0.55
C SER A 151 -0.48 10.34 1.63
N ASN A 152 -0.46 11.66 1.62
CA ASN A 152 0.26 12.46 2.62
C ASN A 152 -0.27 12.22 4.04
N THR A 153 -1.58 12.08 4.19
CA THR A 153 -2.21 11.79 5.50
C THR A 153 -1.88 10.37 5.96
N ILE A 154 -1.95 9.39 5.04
CA ILE A 154 -1.56 8.00 5.33
C ILE A 154 -0.12 7.95 5.83
N LEU A 155 0.82 8.54 5.08
CA LEU A 155 2.24 8.53 5.47
C LEU A 155 2.47 9.20 6.82
N LYS A 156 1.84 10.35 7.08
CA LYS A 156 1.93 11.03 8.38
C LYS A 156 1.44 10.16 9.55
N LEU A 157 0.45 9.32 9.31
CA LEU A 157 -0.15 8.47 10.35
C LEU A 157 0.66 7.19 10.58
N VAL A 158 1.40 6.68 9.58
CA VAL A 158 2.16 5.42 9.70
C VAL A 158 3.64 5.61 10.00
N ASP A 159 4.23 6.75 9.67
CA ASP A 159 5.64 7.09 9.91
C ASP A 159 5.81 7.77 11.28
#